data_f9369e6918daefb2cd6f1383e865b354
#
_entry.id   f9369e6918daefb2cd6f1383e865b354
#
_cell.length_a   1.000
_cell.length_b   1.000
_cell.length_c   1.000
_cell.angle_alpha   90.00
_cell.angle_beta   90.00
_cell.angle_gamma   90.00
#
_symmetry.space_group_name_H-M   'P 1'
#
loop_
_entity.id
_entity.type
_entity.pdbx_description
1 polymer ?
#
loop_
_entity_poly.entity_id
_entity_poly.type
_entity_poly.pdbx_seq_one_letter_code
_entity_poly.pdbx_strand_id
1 'polypeptide(L)'
;MKKILLSLGVIAVVGVVVAGATGAFYNDTETSTGNIFTAGSIDLKVDHLKQTYNGVDCKTCDVDILSDTSNLVVATTGGSDPVIFPHAAVVVTPTSVTTAGTNWDANIPDAAWIWATDPVLLADVQTDVTYTFEKTFTWWGAFTGADVDFAIASDNSYEVWLNGTKIAFDTSENNHSVADVINVNLTPYIVQGTNTLRFVVKNWAQPNGTVLSTPAGLKYALHIDGNCADESFQNDYNFQQACRLWTEKDLQPGDTFFNFGDVKPADWGTNVISLHVSSNDAYACLIVGDKEDQENSLLSPEIALSDAGPANGLNGELSEYINVFTWGDTNSNGVYDTDESSLGSGSLLNLESIMSMDSESDEFLVSTTTKYIGLAWCAGTLTPNQGSAFGCNGAGMLNDAQSDSFSASLTAYAEQVRNNGQFTCEGVDLNPGETIDN
;
A
#
# COMPACT_ATOMS: atom_id res chain seq x y z
N MET A 1 22.85 46.70 38.84
CA MET A 1 22.01 46.98 37.67
C MET A 1 22.54 46.34 36.35
N LYS A 2 23.82 46.53 35.96
CA LYS A 2 24.35 45.93 34.71
C LYS A 2 24.22 44.41 34.62
N LYS A 3 24.39 43.65 35.71
CA LYS A 3 24.29 42.20 35.72
C LYS A 3 22.83 41.68 35.59
N ILE A 4 21.85 42.45 36.08
CA ILE A 4 20.43 42.14 35.99
C ILE A 4 19.92 42.38 34.55
N LEU A 5 20.37 43.46 33.92
CA LEU A 5 20.05 43.76 32.51
C LEU A 5 20.64 42.71 31.56
N LEU A 6 21.85 42.21 31.86
CA LEU A 6 22.46 41.16 31.05
C LEU A 6 21.71 39.83 31.17
N SER A 7 21.26 39.46 32.37
CA SER A 7 20.46 38.22 32.57
C SER A 7 19.07 38.31 31.94
N LEU A 8 18.44 39.50 31.98
CA LEU A 8 17.16 39.70 31.29
C LEU A 8 17.31 39.63 29.77
N GLY A 9 18.42 40.18 29.23
CA GLY A 9 18.73 40.06 27.80
C GLY A 9 18.93 38.61 27.34
N VAL A 10 19.64 37.79 28.11
CA VAL A 10 19.83 36.37 27.81
C VAL A 10 18.52 35.60 27.87
N ILE A 11 17.67 35.87 28.87
CA ILE A 11 16.35 35.21 28.97
C ILE A 11 15.45 35.62 27.81
N ALA A 12 15.46 36.86 27.36
CA ALA A 12 14.69 37.31 26.22
C ALA A 12 15.16 36.65 24.90
N VAL A 13 16.48 36.54 24.69
CA VAL A 13 17.05 35.87 23.50
C VAL A 13 16.72 34.36 23.50
N VAL A 14 16.85 33.71 24.66
CA VAL A 14 16.48 32.27 24.77
C VAL A 14 14.96 32.09 24.54
N GLY A 15 14.14 32.99 25.07
CA GLY A 15 12.69 32.94 24.83
C GLY A 15 12.30 33.11 23.37
N VAL A 16 12.97 34.00 22.63
CA VAL A 16 12.74 34.16 21.17
C VAL A 16 13.24 32.96 20.37
N VAL A 17 14.37 32.37 20.73
CA VAL A 17 14.93 31.19 20.09
C VAL A 17 14.03 29.98 20.35
N VAL A 18 13.51 29.81 21.56
CA VAL A 18 12.58 28.71 21.88
C VAL A 18 11.24 28.91 21.18
N ALA A 19 10.69 30.13 21.12
CA ALA A 19 9.45 30.40 20.40
C ALA A 19 9.60 30.24 18.87
N GLY A 20 10.80 30.53 18.31
CA GLY A 20 11.09 30.30 16.88
C GLY A 20 11.40 28.84 16.53
N ALA A 21 11.84 28.04 17.50
CA ALA A 21 12.18 26.63 17.27
C ALA A 21 10.98 25.67 17.42
N THR A 22 9.85 26.15 17.98
CA THR A 22 8.64 25.33 18.18
C THR A 22 7.66 25.33 17.00
N GLY A 23 8.02 26.02 15.91
CA GLY A 23 7.21 26.04 14.66
C GLY A 23 7.64 25.04 13.61
N ALA A 24 8.44 24.03 13.96
CA ALA A 24 8.73 22.95 13.04
C ALA A 24 7.53 21.97 12.98
N PHE A 25 6.73 22.11 11.95
CA PHE A 25 5.73 21.10 11.61
C PHE A 25 6.44 19.93 10.91
N TYR A 26 6.04 18.73 11.27
CA TYR A 26 6.50 17.53 10.59
C TYR A 26 5.47 17.18 9.54
N ASN A 27 5.91 16.98 8.31
CA ASN A 27 5.08 16.60 7.19
C ASN A 27 5.61 15.34 6.53
N ASP A 28 4.73 14.60 5.95
CA ASP A 28 5.01 13.48 5.06
C ASP A 28 4.18 13.62 3.80
N THR A 29 4.79 13.36 2.66
CA THR A 29 4.17 13.56 1.35
C THR A 29 4.42 12.34 0.47
N GLU A 30 3.35 11.76 -0.03
CA GLU A 30 3.41 10.64 -0.96
C GLU A 30 2.71 10.97 -2.27
N THR A 31 3.34 10.69 -3.39
CA THR A 31 2.85 11.02 -4.74
C THR A 31 2.88 9.79 -5.64
N SER A 32 1.77 9.50 -6.32
CA SER A 32 1.63 8.30 -7.16
C SER A 32 2.22 8.41 -8.57
N THR A 33 2.68 9.59 -8.98
CA THR A 33 3.40 9.77 -10.27
C THR A 33 4.52 10.77 -10.12
N GLY A 34 5.71 10.43 -10.63
CA GLY A 34 6.89 11.29 -10.53
C GLY A 34 7.50 11.41 -9.13
N ASN A 35 7.02 10.71 -8.20
CA ASN A 35 7.31 10.54 -6.77
C ASN A 35 8.41 11.38 -6.16
N ILE A 36 8.00 12.29 -5.28
CA ILE A 36 8.90 12.93 -4.32
C ILE A 36 8.48 12.45 -2.93
N PHE A 37 9.37 11.76 -2.21
CA PHE A 37 9.18 11.42 -0.81
C PHE A 37 9.88 12.44 0.06
N THR A 38 9.14 13.05 0.97
CA THR A 38 9.73 13.87 2.03
C THR A 38 9.36 13.23 3.36
N ALA A 39 10.31 12.52 3.98
CA ALA A 39 10.08 11.86 5.26
C ALA A 39 10.01 12.89 6.40
N GLY A 40 8.87 12.96 7.05
CA GLY A 40 8.67 13.66 8.32
C GLY A 40 8.53 12.66 9.48
N SER A 41 8.17 13.14 10.67
CA SER A 41 7.85 12.26 11.80
C SER A 41 6.40 11.72 11.77
N ILE A 42 5.64 12.02 10.73
CA ILE A 42 4.37 11.38 10.40
C ILE A 42 4.67 10.31 9.35
N ASP A 43 4.28 9.10 9.65
CA ASP A 43 4.35 7.96 8.74
C ASP A 43 2.97 7.84 8.09
N LEU A 44 2.84 8.38 6.88
CA LEU A 44 1.64 8.30 6.06
C LEU A 44 1.80 7.16 5.06
N LYS A 45 0.89 6.21 5.09
CA LYS A 45 0.82 5.12 4.12
C LYS A 45 -0.50 5.14 3.40
N VAL A 46 -0.47 4.61 2.19
CA VAL A 46 -1.63 4.58 1.29
C VAL A 46 -1.83 3.17 0.78
N ASP A 47 -3.07 2.74 0.64
CA ASP A 47 -3.41 1.55 -0.10
C ASP A 47 -4.44 1.80 -1.20
N HIS A 48 -4.57 0.86 -2.10
CA HIS A 48 -5.54 0.82 -3.17
C HIS A 48 -6.33 -0.49 -3.07
N LEU A 49 -7.40 -0.45 -2.27
CA LEU A 49 -8.10 -1.65 -1.80
C LEU A 49 -9.03 -2.24 -2.83
N LYS A 50 -9.69 -1.40 -3.59
CA LYS A 50 -10.71 -1.82 -4.54
C LYS A 50 -10.71 -0.93 -5.75
N GLN A 51 -10.97 -1.54 -6.90
CA GLN A 51 -11.14 -0.85 -8.17
C GLN A 51 -12.15 -1.62 -9.02
N THR A 52 -12.96 -0.89 -9.76
CA THR A 52 -13.82 -1.46 -10.79
C THR A 52 -13.60 -0.75 -12.11
N TYR A 53 -13.83 -1.46 -13.20
CA TYR A 53 -13.91 -0.89 -14.55
C TYR A 53 -15.14 -1.45 -15.25
N ASN A 54 -16.04 -0.56 -15.70
CA ASN A 54 -17.33 -0.92 -16.33
C ASN A 54 -18.15 -1.93 -15.51
N GLY A 55 -18.13 -1.77 -14.16
CA GLY A 55 -18.87 -2.60 -13.23
C GLY A 55 -18.24 -3.97 -12.92
N VAL A 56 -17.03 -4.23 -13.40
CA VAL A 56 -16.27 -5.43 -13.09
C VAL A 56 -15.21 -5.13 -12.05
N ASP A 57 -15.19 -5.91 -10.99
CA ASP A 57 -14.21 -5.77 -9.91
C ASP A 57 -12.81 -6.17 -10.38
N CYS A 58 -11.83 -5.32 -10.14
CA CYS A 58 -10.43 -5.70 -10.14
C CYS A 58 -10.14 -6.68 -9.01
N LYS A 59 -9.28 -7.65 -9.27
CA LYS A 59 -8.87 -8.64 -8.28
C LYS A 59 -7.38 -8.52 -8.03
N THR A 60 -6.97 -8.68 -6.78
CA THR A 60 -5.56 -8.67 -6.41
C THR A 60 -4.87 -9.89 -7.00
N CYS A 61 -3.83 -9.68 -7.78
CA CYS A 61 -3.07 -10.74 -8.42
C CYS A 61 -1.66 -10.82 -7.89
N ASP A 62 -1.14 -9.70 -7.40
CA ASP A 62 0.11 -9.67 -6.67
C ASP A 62 -0.18 -9.98 -5.22
N VAL A 63 0.56 -10.88 -4.64
CA VAL A 63 0.49 -11.18 -3.21
C VAL A 63 1.88 -11.34 -2.62
N ASP A 64 2.08 -10.64 -1.51
CA ASP A 64 3.23 -10.76 -0.64
C ASP A 64 2.83 -11.53 0.62
N ILE A 65 3.42 -12.69 0.82
CA ILE A 65 3.16 -13.52 1.98
C ILE A 65 4.45 -13.61 2.79
N LEU A 66 4.52 -12.81 3.84
CA LEU A 66 5.69 -12.66 4.69
C LEU A 66 5.50 -13.39 6.02
N SER A 67 6.60 -13.82 6.61
CA SER A 67 6.60 -14.28 7.99
C SER A 67 6.47 -13.10 8.95
N ASP A 68 5.40 -13.09 9.74
CA ASP A 68 5.04 -12.07 10.73
C ASP A 68 4.16 -12.67 11.83
N THR A 69 3.64 -11.83 12.72
CA THR A 69 2.75 -12.25 13.81
C THR A 69 1.36 -12.71 13.36
N SER A 70 0.99 -12.56 12.11
CA SER A 70 -0.25 -13.12 11.56
C SER A 70 -0.14 -14.59 11.17
N ASN A 71 1.06 -15.15 11.18
CA ASN A 71 1.24 -16.61 11.13
C ASN A 71 0.63 -17.25 12.36
N LEU A 72 -0.05 -18.36 12.17
CA LEU A 72 -0.57 -19.19 13.27
C LEU A 72 0.36 -20.35 13.55
N VAL A 73 0.67 -20.58 14.83
CA VAL A 73 1.23 -21.83 15.32
C VAL A 73 0.07 -22.78 15.51
N VAL A 74 0.03 -23.88 14.76
CA VAL A 74 -1.15 -24.76 14.71
C VAL A 74 -0.93 -26.12 15.35
N ALA A 75 0.32 -26.55 15.50
CA ALA A 75 0.66 -27.81 16.12
C ALA A 75 2.12 -27.86 16.54
N THR A 76 2.42 -28.77 17.47
CA THR A 76 3.80 -29.16 17.84
C THR A 76 3.94 -30.66 18.02
N THR A 77 5.15 -31.16 17.82
CA THR A 77 5.55 -32.53 18.20
C THR A 77 6.81 -32.42 19.05
N GLY A 78 6.70 -32.84 20.30
CA GLY A 78 7.79 -32.76 21.28
C GLY A 78 7.96 -31.38 21.92
N GLY A 79 7.29 -30.36 21.43
CA GLY A 79 7.36 -28.98 21.94
C GLY A 79 6.68 -28.81 23.29
N SER A 80 7.13 -27.81 24.03
CA SER A 80 6.68 -27.49 25.39
C SER A 80 5.84 -26.23 25.49
N ASP A 81 5.41 -25.67 24.36
CA ASP A 81 4.59 -24.50 24.34
C ASP A 81 3.31 -24.67 25.18
N PRO A 82 3.09 -23.81 26.18
CA PRO A 82 1.94 -23.94 27.08
C PRO A 82 0.64 -23.36 26.47
N VAL A 83 0.73 -22.68 25.31
CA VAL A 83 -0.41 -22.02 24.70
C VAL A 83 -1.25 -23.02 23.90
N ILE A 84 -2.56 -22.86 23.96
CA ILE A 84 -3.50 -23.72 23.21
C ILE A 84 -3.42 -23.36 21.72
N PHE A 85 -3.23 -24.35 20.87
CA PHE A 85 -3.23 -24.18 19.42
C PHE A 85 -4.65 -24.06 18.83
N PRO A 86 -4.88 -23.23 17.79
CA PRO A 86 -3.89 -22.34 17.17
C PRO A 86 -3.71 -21.04 17.97
N HIS A 87 -2.52 -20.45 17.89
CA HIS A 87 -2.25 -19.10 18.40
C HIS A 87 -1.28 -18.36 17.45
N ALA A 88 -1.20 -17.04 17.59
CA ALA A 88 -0.31 -16.22 16.77
C ALA A 88 1.17 -16.56 17.06
N ALA A 89 1.99 -16.60 16.01
CA ALA A 89 3.43 -16.64 16.15
C ALA A 89 3.96 -15.33 16.76
N VAL A 90 5.12 -15.39 17.39
CA VAL A 90 5.79 -14.21 17.95
C VAL A 90 7.04 -13.89 17.16
N VAL A 91 7.36 -12.60 17.03
CA VAL A 91 8.63 -12.17 16.44
C VAL A 91 9.75 -12.48 17.41
N VAL A 92 10.78 -13.18 16.93
CA VAL A 92 11.99 -13.47 17.68
C VAL A 92 13.13 -12.59 17.20
N THR A 93 13.87 -12.02 18.15
CA THR A 93 14.99 -11.15 17.82
C THR A 93 16.29 -11.93 17.85
N PRO A 94 17.04 -12.03 16.73
CA PRO A 94 18.27 -12.82 16.64
C PRO A 94 19.44 -12.32 17.51
N THR A 95 19.24 -11.26 18.30
CA THR A 95 20.30 -10.62 19.13
C THR A 95 20.96 -11.54 20.15
N SER A 96 20.38 -12.71 20.43
CA SER A 96 20.96 -13.70 21.32
C SER A 96 22.07 -14.56 20.71
N VAL A 97 22.32 -14.43 19.40
CA VAL A 97 23.23 -15.32 18.65
C VAL A 97 24.58 -14.64 18.34
N THR A 98 25.09 -13.81 19.22
CA THR A 98 26.43 -13.21 19.08
C THR A 98 27.57 -14.17 19.49
N THR A 99 27.33 -15.47 19.60
CA THR A 99 28.42 -16.43 19.76
C THR A 99 29.05 -16.64 18.38
N ALA A 100 30.34 -16.36 18.26
CA ALA A 100 31.11 -16.40 17.05
C ALA A 100 30.80 -17.65 16.18
N GLY A 101 30.20 -17.42 15.00
CA GLY A 101 29.99 -18.43 13.97
C GLY A 101 28.54 -18.84 13.71
N THR A 102 27.55 -18.25 14.37
CA THR A 102 26.13 -18.54 14.11
C THR A 102 25.40 -17.23 13.80
N ASN A 103 25.54 -16.75 12.57
CA ASN A 103 24.84 -15.55 12.13
C ASN A 103 23.51 -15.94 11.50
N TRP A 104 22.43 -15.47 12.06
CA TRP A 104 21.11 -15.51 11.42
C TRP A 104 21.04 -14.38 10.37
N ASP A 105 21.93 -14.47 9.40
CA ASP A 105 22.16 -13.40 8.40
C ASP A 105 21.31 -13.56 7.14
N ALA A 106 20.40 -14.55 7.12
CA ALA A 106 19.52 -14.74 5.98
C ALA A 106 18.77 -13.44 5.65
N ASN A 107 19.16 -12.82 4.54
CA ASN A 107 18.52 -11.59 4.06
C ASN A 107 17.27 -11.95 3.29
N ILE A 108 16.11 -11.78 3.93
CA ILE A 108 14.79 -11.83 3.31
C ILE A 108 14.15 -10.51 3.69
N PRO A 109 14.08 -9.55 2.77
CA PRO A 109 13.52 -8.22 3.02
C PRO A 109 12.09 -8.31 3.58
N ASP A 110 11.72 -7.37 4.40
CA ASP A 110 10.38 -7.16 4.97
C ASP A 110 9.80 -8.31 5.80
N ALA A 111 10.44 -9.47 5.82
CA ALA A 111 10.04 -10.62 6.63
C ALA A 111 10.67 -10.59 8.02
N ALA A 112 9.92 -11.03 9.04
CA ALA A 112 10.39 -11.18 10.40
C ALA A 112 10.80 -12.62 10.72
N TRP A 113 11.79 -12.82 11.60
CA TRP A 113 11.99 -14.11 12.24
C TRP A 113 10.86 -14.37 13.23
N ILE A 114 10.19 -15.50 13.12
CA ILE A 114 9.06 -15.89 13.99
C ILE A 114 9.28 -17.24 14.61
N TRP A 115 8.70 -17.44 15.80
CA TRP A 115 8.63 -18.73 16.49
C TRP A 115 7.35 -18.83 17.32
N ALA A 116 7.15 -19.95 18.01
CA ALA A 116 6.00 -20.14 18.88
C ALA A 116 6.10 -19.29 20.16
N THR A 117 7.31 -19.13 20.72
CA THR A 117 7.57 -18.35 21.95
C THR A 117 8.85 -17.52 21.82
N ASP A 118 8.90 -16.36 22.49
CA ASP A 118 10.12 -15.58 22.66
C ASP A 118 10.33 -15.27 24.15
N PRO A 119 11.45 -15.70 24.77
CA PRO A 119 12.50 -16.57 24.22
C PRO A 119 12.00 -18.00 23.96
N VAL A 120 12.78 -18.75 23.16
CA VAL A 120 12.56 -20.19 22.96
C VAL A 120 12.58 -20.90 24.31
N LEU A 121 11.69 -21.85 24.51
CA LEU A 121 11.63 -22.59 25.77
C LEU A 121 12.86 -23.52 25.96
N LEU A 122 13.43 -23.57 27.17
CA LEU A 122 14.61 -24.37 27.43
C LEU A 122 14.39 -25.85 27.09
N ALA A 123 13.21 -26.38 27.31
CA ALA A 123 12.88 -27.75 26.96
C ALA A 123 12.94 -27.98 25.44
N ASP A 124 12.54 -27.00 24.66
CA ASP A 124 12.57 -27.06 23.20
C ASP A 124 13.98 -26.90 22.62
N VAL A 125 14.90 -26.34 23.40
CA VAL A 125 16.34 -26.31 23.09
C VAL A 125 16.99 -27.67 23.34
N GLN A 126 16.58 -28.36 24.38
CA GLN A 126 17.26 -29.59 24.88
C GLN A 126 16.69 -30.89 24.30
N THR A 127 15.57 -30.81 23.57
CA THR A 127 14.94 -31.96 22.91
C THR A 127 14.63 -31.60 21.45
N ASP A 128 14.62 -32.60 20.57
CA ASP A 128 14.12 -32.40 19.20
C ASP A 128 12.65 -32.01 19.24
N VAL A 129 12.33 -30.85 18.67
CA VAL A 129 10.94 -30.36 18.59
C VAL A 129 10.58 -29.95 17.17
N THR A 130 9.31 -30.10 16.83
CA THR A 130 8.79 -29.66 15.57
C THR A 130 7.57 -28.77 15.81
N TYR A 131 7.56 -27.59 15.23
CA TYR A 131 6.41 -26.70 15.21
C TYR A 131 5.86 -26.55 13.81
N THR A 132 4.55 -26.44 13.72
CA THR A 132 3.84 -26.23 12.45
C THR A 132 3.23 -24.84 12.46
N PHE A 133 3.58 -24.06 11.44
CA PHE A 133 3.09 -22.71 11.21
C PHE A 133 2.18 -22.71 9.98
N GLU A 134 1.12 -21.90 10.01
CA GLU A 134 0.25 -21.68 8.87
C GLU A 134 0.01 -20.19 8.62
N LYS A 135 -0.11 -19.85 7.34
CA LYS A 135 -0.55 -18.55 6.84
C LYS A 135 -1.55 -18.77 5.72
N THR A 136 -2.71 -18.14 5.82
CA THR A 136 -3.68 -18.14 4.71
C THR A 136 -3.51 -16.88 3.88
N PHE A 137 -3.71 -17.00 2.58
CA PHE A 137 -3.73 -15.89 1.65
C PHE A 137 -4.77 -16.14 0.55
N THR A 138 -5.24 -15.08 -0.07
CA THR A 138 -6.20 -15.16 -1.17
C THR A 138 -5.49 -14.87 -2.48
N TRP A 139 -5.73 -15.72 -3.48
CA TRP A 139 -5.20 -15.58 -4.82
C TRP A 139 -6.34 -15.55 -5.85
N TRP A 140 -6.33 -14.59 -6.74
CA TRP A 140 -7.32 -14.46 -7.80
C TRP A 140 -6.71 -14.47 -9.20
N GLY A 141 -5.39 -14.47 -9.31
CA GLY A 141 -4.68 -14.36 -10.57
C GLY A 141 -4.71 -15.63 -11.43
N ALA A 142 -4.22 -15.47 -12.64
CA ALA A 142 -3.87 -16.57 -13.53
C ALA A 142 -2.35 -16.76 -13.53
N PHE A 143 -1.90 -18.02 -13.52
CA PHE A 143 -0.46 -18.31 -13.54
C PHE A 143 0.22 -18.11 -14.89
N THR A 144 -0.52 -17.83 -15.96
CA THR A 144 0.07 -17.56 -17.27
C THR A 144 0.85 -16.24 -17.19
N GLY A 145 2.17 -16.33 -17.11
CA GLY A 145 3.07 -15.19 -16.97
C GLY A 145 3.28 -14.70 -15.54
N ALA A 146 2.81 -15.43 -14.51
CA ALA A 146 3.13 -15.09 -13.12
C ALA A 146 4.61 -15.31 -12.85
N ASP A 147 5.23 -14.33 -12.19
CA ASP A 147 6.55 -14.46 -11.59
C ASP A 147 6.42 -14.87 -10.13
N VAL A 148 7.31 -15.71 -9.65
CA VAL A 148 7.24 -16.25 -8.29
C VAL A 148 8.62 -16.21 -7.66
N ASP A 149 8.77 -15.37 -6.65
CA ASP A 149 9.93 -15.32 -5.81
C ASP A 149 9.60 -15.92 -4.44
N PHE A 150 10.27 -17.01 -4.08
CA PHE A 150 10.08 -17.65 -2.79
C PHE A 150 11.41 -17.89 -2.09
N ALA A 151 11.62 -17.21 -0.97
CA ALA A 151 12.78 -17.35 -0.12
C ALA A 151 12.38 -17.82 1.28
N ILE A 152 13.18 -18.72 1.88
CA ILE A 152 12.97 -19.24 3.23
C ILE A 152 14.29 -19.39 3.97
N ALA A 153 14.25 -19.18 5.26
CA ALA A 153 15.31 -19.50 6.19
C ALA A 153 14.70 -20.09 7.48
N SER A 154 15.36 -21.03 8.10
CA SER A 154 14.89 -21.65 9.34
C SER A 154 16.05 -22.11 10.21
N ASP A 155 15.80 -22.29 11.49
CA ASP A 155 16.70 -22.95 12.41
C ASP A 155 15.93 -24.11 13.06
N ASN A 156 16.15 -25.37 12.63
CA ASN A 156 17.14 -25.87 11.66
C ASN A 156 16.49 -26.24 10.31
N SER A 157 15.84 -27.40 10.23
CA SER A 157 15.26 -27.96 9.02
C SER A 157 13.81 -27.57 8.82
N TYR A 158 13.34 -27.58 7.57
CA TYR A 158 11.97 -27.22 7.25
C TYR A 158 11.32 -28.11 6.20
N GLU A 159 10.00 -28.12 6.20
CA GLU A 159 9.14 -28.54 5.08
C GLU A 159 8.16 -27.42 4.76
N VAL A 160 7.91 -27.19 3.47
CA VAL A 160 6.91 -26.24 2.96
C VAL A 160 5.79 -27.01 2.27
N TRP A 161 4.57 -26.67 2.63
CA TRP A 161 3.36 -27.27 2.09
C TRP A 161 2.42 -26.18 1.59
N LEU A 162 1.84 -26.38 0.41
CA LEU A 162 0.82 -25.51 -0.15
C LEU A 162 -0.46 -26.34 -0.42
N ASN A 163 -1.56 -25.91 0.18
CA ASN A 163 -2.85 -26.60 0.09
C ASN A 163 -2.77 -28.12 0.38
N GLY A 164 -1.99 -28.49 1.40
CA GLY A 164 -1.83 -29.89 1.82
C GLY A 164 -0.85 -30.72 0.98
N THR A 165 -0.18 -30.13 0.00
CA THR A 165 0.86 -30.81 -0.78
C THR A 165 2.25 -30.24 -0.43
N LYS A 166 3.21 -31.13 -0.16
CA LYS A 166 4.59 -30.72 0.13
C LYS A 166 5.27 -30.27 -1.17
N ILE A 167 5.74 -29.01 -1.17
CA ILE A 167 6.34 -28.36 -2.35
C ILE A 167 7.86 -28.19 -2.21
N ALA A 168 8.37 -28.09 -0.99
CA ALA A 168 9.80 -27.96 -0.72
C ALA A 168 10.17 -28.54 0.65
N PHE A 169 11.44 -28.84 0.85
CA PHE A 169 12.00 -29.19 2.16
C PHE A 169 13.52 -29.05 2.13
N ASP A 170 14.10 -28.79 3.29
CA ASP A 170 15.53 -28.92 3.52
C ASP A 170 15.78 -29.59 4.90
N THR A 171 16.79 -30.43 4.97
CA THR A 171 17.20 -31.15 6.16
C THR A 171 18.54 -30.64 6.72
N SER A 172 19.05 -29.53 6.20
CA SER A 172 20.28 -28.90 6.66
C SER A 172 20.14 -28.33 8.06
N GLU A 173 21.26 -28.31 8.80
CA GLU A 173 21.35 -27.65 10.08
C GLU A 173 21.51 -26.13 9.98
N ASN A 174 22.01 -25.62 8.84
CA ASN A 174 22.50 -24.26 8.70
C ASN A 174 21.61 -23.35 7.84
N ASN A 175 20.32 -23.63 7.76
CA ASN A 175 19.37 -22.84 6.95
C ASN A 175 19.09 -21.42 7.50
N HIS A 176 19.66 -21.06 8.64
CA HIS A 176 19.49 -19.76 9.26
C HIS A 176 20.46 -18.68 8.74
N SER A 177 21.57 -19.08 8.11
CA SER A 177 22.63 -18.16 7.70
C SER A 177 22.46 -17.61 6.27
N VAL A 178 21.84 -18.38 5.39
CA VAL A 178 21.55 -18.00 4.00
C VAL A 178 20.14 -18.44 3.69
N ALA A 179 19.38 -17.57 3.02
CA ALA A 179 18.04 -17.93 2.57
C ALA A 179 18.12 -18.91 1.40
N ASP A 180 17.32 -19.96 1.48
CA ASP A 180 17.08 -20.86 0.36
C ASP A 180 16.09 -20.20 -0.62
N VAL A 181 16.39 -20.28 -1.91
CA VAL A 181 15.46 -19.89 -2.98
C VAL A 181 14.71 -21.14 -3.44
N ILE A 182 13.40 -21.13 -3.26
CA ILE A 182 12.52 -22.24 -3.65
C ILE A 182 12.07 -22.04 -5.11
N ASN A 183 12.74 -22.73 -6.00
CA ASN A 183 12.38 -22.74 -7.42
C ASN A 183 11.35 -23.83 -7.71
N VAL A 184 10.07 -23.57 -7.44
CA VAL A 184 8.98 -24.51 -7.67
C VAL A 184 7.89 -23.87 -8.53
N ASN A 185 7.39 -24.61 -9.50
CA ASN A 185 6.20 -24.19 -10.22
C ASN A 185 4.97 -24.34 -9.30
N LEU A 186 4.39 -23.24 -8.86
CA LEU A 186 3.22 -23.23 -7.97
C LEU A 186 1.90 -23.53 -8.66
N THR A 187 1.83 -23.46 -10.01
CA THR A 187 0.60 -23.64 -10.80
C THR A 187 -0.23 -24.88 -10.40
N PRO A 188 0.34 -26.06 -10.14
CA PRO A 188 -0.46 -27.22 -9.79
C PRO A 188 -0.93 -27.24 -8.32
N TYR A 189 -0.48 -26.32 -7.49
CA TYR A 189 -0.70 -26.35 -6.03
C TYR A 189 -1.54 -25.19 -5.51
N ILE A 190 -1.57 -24.06 -6.23
CA ILE A 190 -2.34 -22.88 -5.85
C ILE A 190 -3.73 -22.93 -6.52
N VAL A 191 -4.73 -22.39 -5.82
CA VAL A 191 -6.10 -22.30 -6.33
C VAL A 191 -6.60 -20.87 -6.27
N GLN A 192 -7.56 -20.52 -7.11
CA GLN A 192 -8.28 -19.27 -6.96
C GLN A 192 -9.05 -19.25 -5.64
N GLY A 193 -9.03 -18.13 -4.95
CA GLY A 193 -9.59 -18.00 -3.61
C GLY A 193 -8.55 -18.28 -2.52
N THR A 194 -8.99 -18.82 -1.40
CA THR A 194 -8.15 -19.01 -0.21
C THR A 194 -7.17 -20.17 -0.40
N ASN A 195 -5.91 -19.88 -0.14
CA ASN A 195 -4.80 -20.83 -0.11
C ASN A 195 -4.20 -20.89 1.30
N THR A 196 -3.65 -22.03 1.68
CA THR A 196 -2.95 -22.24 2.96
C THR A 196 -1.50 -22.63 2.70
N LEU A 197 -0.60 -21.77 3.15
CA LEU A 197 0.83 -22.03 3.20
C LEU A 197 1.16 -22.55 4.60
N ARG A 198 1.79 -23.73 4.67
CA ARG A 198 2.16 -24.39 5.91
C ARG A 198 3.64 -24.68 5.94
N PHE A 199 4.25 -24.46 7.09
CA PHE A 199 5.64 -24.75 7.37
C PHE A 199 5.74 -25.71 8.53
N VAL A 200 6.52 -26.79 8.36
CA VAL A 200 6.86 -27.73 9.43
C VAL A 200 8.34 -27.53 9.72
N VAL A 201 8.66 -26.87 10.84
CA VAL A 201 10.02 -26.49 11.19
C VAL A 201 10.49 -27.32 12.39
N LYS A 202 11.64 -27.95 12.23
CA LYS A 202 12.25 -28.74 13.29
C LYS A 202 13.45 -27.99 13.87
N ASN A 203 13.45 -27.82 15.18
CA ASN A 203 14.61 -27.42 15.97
C ASN A 203 15.30 -28.66 16.55
N TRP A 204 16.58 -28.82 16.30
CA TRP A 204 17.34 -29.97 16.71
C TRP A 204 17.90 -29.82 18.13
N ALA A 205 17.82 -30.88 18.91
CA ALA A 205 18.23 -30.88 20.28
C ALA A 205 19.71 -30.55 20.47
N GLN A 206 19.98 -29.68 21.42
CA GLN A 206 21.31 -29.50 22.03
C GLN A 206 21.20 -29.76 23.53
N PRO A 207 21.50 -30.98 24.00
CA PRO A 207 21.23 -31.39 25.38
C PRO A 207 21.86 -30.52 26.47
N ASN A 208 22.95 -29.82 26.16
CA ASN A 208 23.60 -28.83 27.04
C ASN A 208 23.38 -27.36 26.55
N GLY A 209 22.49 -27.17 25.59
CA GLY A 209 22.17 -25.86 25.05
C GLY A 209 21.41 -24.97 26.02
N THR A 210 21.50 -23.70 25.83
CA THR A 210 20.73 -22.66 26.53
C THR A 210 19.85 -21.95 25.54
N VAL A 211 18.82 -21.25 26.00
CA VAL A 211 17.95 -20.43 25.15
C VAL A 211 18.69 -19.38 24.31
N LEU A 212 19.90 -19.02 24.73
CA LEU A 212 20.78 -18.09 24.02
C LEU A 212 21.73 -18.79 23.03
N SER A 213 22.01 -20.07 23.20
CA SER A 213 22.96 -20.80 22.33
C SER A 213 22.26 -21.61 21.24
N THR A 214 20.96 -21.79 21.33
CA THR A 214 20.17 -22.61 20.41
C THR A 214 18.83 -21.90 20.19
N PRO A 215 18.84 -20.80 19.45
CA PRO A 215 17.60 -20.17 19.04
C PRO A 215 16.87 -21.07 18.03
N ALA A 216 15.56 -20.81 17.87
CA ALA A 216 14.76 -21.45 16.84
C ALA A 216 13.96 -20.38 16.11
N GLY A 217 13.74 -20.56 14.82
CA GLY A 217 13.03 -19.56 14.03
C GLY A 217 12.70 -20.01 12.63
N LEU A 218 11.74 -19.32 12.08
CA LEU A 218 11.30 -19.37 10.69
C LEU A 218 11.27 -17.96 10.13
N LYS A 219 11.82 -17.76 8.93
CA LYS A 219 11.72 -16.51 8.16
C LYS A 219 11.45 -16.85 6.71
N TYR A 220 10.47 -16.24 6.09
CA TYR A 220 10.17 -16.48 4.68
C TYR A 220 9.47 -15.29 4.04
N ALA A 221 9.61 -15.19 2.71
CA ALA A 221 8.83 -14.33 1.85
C ALA A 221 8.43 -15.12 0.59
N LEU A 222 7.16 -15.14 0.28
CA LEU A 222 6.63 -15.63 -0.99
C LEU A 222 5.97 -14.44 -1.68
N HIS A 223 6.55 -14.01 -2.79
CA HIS A 223 5.98 -13.02 -3.69
C HIS A 223 5.45 -13.73 -4.93
N ILE A 224 4.23 -13.41 -5.32
CA ILE A 224 3.60 -13.89 -6.55
C ILE A 224 3.12 -12.66 -7.29
N ASP A 225 3.77 -12.34 -8.41
CA ASP A 225 3.34 -11.32 -9.37
C ASP A 225 2.55 -12.02 -10.48
N GLY A 226 1.28 -11.76 -10.56
CA GLY A 226 0.37 -12.50 -11.40
C GLY A 226 -0.47 -11.63 -12.32
N ASN A 227 -0.88 -12.20 -13.43
CA ASN A 227 -1.73 -11.50 -14.38
C ASN A 227 -3.21 -11.59 -13.94
N CYS A 228 -3.83 -10.43 -13.70
CA CYS A 228 -5.23 -10.32 -13.23
C CYS A 228 -6.32 -10.54 -14.27
N ALA A 229 -6.02 -11.14 -15.41
CA ALA A 229 -7.02 -11.33 -16.43
C ALA A 229 -8.18 -12.26 -15.96
N ASP A 230 -9.33 -11.70 -15.67
CA ASP A 230 -10.58 -12.43 -15.74
C ASP A 230 -10.74 -12.89 -17.20
N GLU A 231 -11.03 -14.19 -17.43
CA GLU A 231 -11.11 -14.74 -18.78
C GLU A 231 -12.12 -14.00 -19.68
N SER A 232 -13.12 -13.33 -19.12
CA SER A 232 -14.11 -12.53 -19.85
C SER A 232 -13.56 -11.19 -20.34
N PHE A 233 -12.45 -10.69 -19.77
CA PHE A 233 -11.83 -9.41 -20.09
C PHE A 233 -10.38 -9.53 -20.57
N GLN A 234 -9.90 -10.74 -20.85
CA GLN A 234 -8.52 -10.99 -21.33
C GLN A 234 -8.12 -10.17 -22.57
N ASN A 235 -9.08 -9.65 -23.29
CA ASN A 235 -8.88 -8.81 -24.47
C ASN A 235 -9.17 -7.33 -24.23
N ASP A 236 -9.58 -6.92 -23.01
CA ASP A 236 -9.76 -5.53 -22.68
C ASP A 236 -8.45 -4.95 -22.17
N TYR A 237 -7.80 -4.16 -23.02
CA TYR A 237 -6.52 -3.52 -22.71
C TYR A 237 -6.60 -2.63 -21.45
N ASN A 238 -7.70 -1.90 -21.28
CA ASN A 238 -7.88 -1.02 -20.12
C ASN A 238 -7.97 -1.79 -18.83
N PHE A 239 -8.72 -2.90 -18.81
CA PHE A 239 -8.83 -3.72 -17.62
C PHE A 239 -7.49 -4.29 -17.17
N GLN A 240 -6.68 -4.78 -18.11
CA GLN A 240 -5.36 -5.34 -17.82
C GLN A 240 -4.35 -4.29 -17.32
N GLN A 241 -4.42 -3.06 -17.82
CA GLN A 241 -3.50 -1.98 -17.44
C GLN A 241 -3.97 -1.26 -16.16
N ALA A 242 -5.28 -1.14 -15.98
CA ALA A 242 -5.87 -0.34 -14.92
C ALA A 242 -5.96 -1.07 -13.57
N CYS A 243 -6.10 -2.40 -13.57
CA CYS A 243 -6.28 -3.18 -12.37
C CYS A 243 -4.96 -3.31 -11.58
N ARG A 244 -4.70 -2.34 -10.70
CA ARG A 244 -3.55 -2.34 -9.82
C ARG A 244 -3.99 -2.07 -8.40
N LEU A 245 -4.09 -3.13 -7.61
CA LEU A 245 -4.41 -3.06 -6.19
C LEU A 245 -3.16 -3.36 -5.36
N TRP A 246 -2.98 -2.65 -4.26
CA TRP A 246 -1.90 -2.91 -3.30
C TRP A 246 -2.35 -2.66 -1.88
N THR A 247 -1.67 -3.30 -0.95
CA THR A 247 -1.87 -3.11 0.49
C THR A 247 -1.10 -1.89 0.99
N GLU A 248 -1.37 -1.49 2.23
CA GLU A 248 -0.72 -0.37 2.90
C GLU A 248 0.80 -0.34 2.73
N LYS A 249 1.29 0.73 2.09
CA LYS A 249 2.72 0.96 1.83
C LYS A 249 3.03 2.42 1.57
N ASP A 250 4.31 2.76 1.57
CA ASP A 250 4.83 3.98 0.96
C ASP A 250 4.73 3.87 -0.56
N LEU A 251 4.17 4.90 -1.21
CA LEU A 251 4.04 4.91 -2.66
C LEU A 251 5.42 4.92 -3.35
N GLN A 252 5.57 4.10 -4.36
CA GLN A 252 6.81 3.97 -5.14
C GLN A 252 6.60 4.48 -6.58
N PRO A 253 7.67 4.86 -7.28
CA PRO A 253 7.59 5.17 -8.72
C PRO A 253 6.95 4.01 -9.49
N GLY A 254 5.84 4.31 -10.19
CA GLY A 254 5.08 3.32 -10.94
C GLY A 254 3.80 2.85 -10.25
N ASP A 255 3.57 3.20 -8.98
CA ASP A 255 2.27 3.01 -8.35
C ASP A 255 1.28 4.02 -8.95
N THR A 256 0.28 3.54 -9.66
CA THR A 256 -0.73 4.37 -10.31
C THR A 256 -2.12 3.92 -9.93
N PHE A 257 -2.97 4.84 -9.50
CA PHE A 257 -4.39 4.57 -9.23
C PHE A 257 -5.21 4.43 -10.50
N PHE A 258 -4.75 5.05 -11.60
CA PHE A 258 -5.40 5.05 -12.90
C PHE A 258 -4.36 4.91 -14.00
N ASN A 259 -4.62 3.99 -14.94
CA ASN A 259 -3.78 3.81 -16.12
C ASN A 259 -4.62 3.23 -17.25
N PHE A 260 -5.39 4.09 -17.93
CA PHE A 260 -6.29 3.67 -18.99
C PHE A 260 -5.74 4.11 -20.35
N GLY A 261 -5.62 3.20 -21.28
CA GLY A 261 -5.04 3.47 -22.63
C GLY A 261 -6.07 3.60 -23.77
N ASP A 262 -7.34 3.33 -23.52
CA ASP A 262 -8.38 3.33 -24.55
C ASP A 262 -9.76 3.63 -23.94
N VAL A 263 -9.88 4.83 -23.35
CA VAL A 263 -11.12 5.29 -22.72
C VAL A 263 -12.17 5.64 -23.79
N LYS A 264 -13.38 5.11 -23.64
CA LYS A 264 -14.50 5.33 -24.55
C LYS A 264 -15.64 6.08 -23.87
N PRO A 265 -16.50 6.78 -24.64
CA PRO A 265 -17.71 7.36 -24.07
C PRO A 265 -18.54 6.34 -23.30
N ALA A 266 -18.95 6.70 -22.10
CA ALA A 266 -19.64 5.87 -21.11
C ALA A 266 -18.77 4.81 -20.39
N ASP A 267 -17.46 4.76 -20.58
CA ASP A 267 -16.58 4.02 -19.67
C ASP A 267 -16.62 4.65 -18.29
N TRP A 268 -16.61 3.81 -17.26
CA TRP A 268 -16.69 4.25 -15.88
C TRP A 268 -16.03 3.25 -14.92
N GLY A 269 -15.74 3.72 -13.72
CA GLY A 269 -15.21 2.85 -12.68
C GLY A 269 -15.27 3.48 -11.31
N THR A 270 -14.92 2.67 -10.31
CA THR A 270 -14.79 3.11 -8.92
C THR A 270 -13.45 2.65 -8.35
N ASN A 271 -12.92 3.43 -7.42
CA ASN A 271 -11.72 3.13 -6.66
C ASN A 271 -11.99 3.33 -5.17
N VAL A 272 -11.36 2.52 -4.33
CA VAL A 272 -11.28 2.76 -2.88
C VAL A 272 -9.82 2.93 -2.51
N ILE A 273 -9.49 4.11 -2.03
CA ILE A 273 -8.17 4.50 -1.55
C ILE A 273 -8.27 4.65 -0.05
N SER A 274 -7.27 4.21 0.71
CA SER A 274 -7.22 4.50 2.13
C SER A 274 -5.94 5.18 2.56
N LEU A 275 -6.06 6.01 3.59
CA LEU A 275 -4.96 6.73 4.22
C LEU A 275 -4.77 6.24 5.64
N HIS A 276 -3.52 6.03 6.02
CA HIS A 276 -3.11 5.52 7.32
C HIS A 276 -2.05 6.43 7.93
N VAL A 277 -2.22 6.77 9.20
CA VAL A 277 -1.16 7.42 9.99
C VAL A 277 -0.93 6.63 11.28
N SER A 278 0.33 6.32 11.58
CA SER A 278 0.66 5.40 12.67
C SER A 278 1.09 6.09 13.96
N SER A 279 1.53 7.33 13.92
CA SER A 279 2.25 7.95 15.05
C SER A 279 1.52 9.11 15.73
N ASN A 280 0.93 10.02 14.98
CA ASN A 280 0.26 11.21 15.49
C ASN A 280 -1.00 11.52 14.70
N ASP A 281 -1.95 12.21 15.32
CA ASP A 281 -3.10 12.76 14.60
C ASP A 281 -2.62 13.77 13.55
N ALA A 282 -3.16 13.67 12.34
CA ALA A 282 -2.72 14.45 11.19
C ALA A 282 -3.89 15.02 10.40
N TYR A 283 -3.75 16.24 9.93
CA TYR A 283 -4.47 16.72 8.76
C TYR A 283 -4.02 15.95 7.55
N ALA A 284 -4.91 15.72 6.58
CA ALA A 284 -4.59 14.93 5.40
C ALA A 284 -5.28 15.47 4.16
N CYS A 285 -4.54 15.51 3.06
CA CYS A 285 -5.01 15.98 1.77
C CYS A 285 -4.71 14.94 0.70
N LEU A 286 -5.65 14.72 -0.21
CA LEU A 286 -5.41 14.05 -1.49
C LEU A 286 -5.54 15.08 -2.61
N ILE A 287 -4.41 15.52 -3.13
CA ILE A 287 -4.29 16.66 -4.06
C ILE A 287 -4.04 16.12 -5.46
N VAL A 288 -4.73 16.73 -6.44
CA VAL A 288 -4.54 16.46 -7.88
C VAL A 288 -3.70 17.58 -8.46
N GLY A 289 -2.49 17.24 -8.89
CA GLY A 289 -1.52 18.20 -9.43
C GLY A 289 -0.97 17.78 -10.79
N ASP A 290 -0.04 18.58 -11.33
CA ASP A 290 0.72 18.30 -12.56
C ASP A 290 -0.18 17.84 -13.72
N LYS A 291 -1.29 18.53 -13.91
CA LYS A 291 -2.28 18.20 -14.96
C LYS A 291 -1.76 18.55 -16.32
N GLU A 292 -1.79 17.59 -17.23
CA GLU A 292 -1.42 17.77 -18.63
C GLU A 292 -2.48 17.12 -19.53
N ASP A 293 -3.16 17.95 -20.34
CA ASP A 293 -3.98 17.50 -21.45
C ASP A 293 -3.17 17.59 -22.74
N GLN A 294 -2.99 16.45 -23.41
CA GLN A 294 -2.19 16.37 -24.62
C GLN A 294 -3.04 15.97 -25.82
N GLU A 295 -3.03 16.83 -26.83
CA GLU A 295 -3.46 16.53 -28.18
C GLU A 295 -2.36 15.73 -28.88
N ASN A 296 -2.56 14.43 -29.02
CA ASN A 296 -1.54 13.55 -29.60
C ASN A 296 -1.58 13.54 -31.13
N SER A 297 -2.77 13.70 -31.73
CA SER A 297 -2.92 13.79 -33.18
C SER A 297 -4.30 14.33 -33.53
N LEU A 298 -4.38 15.17 -34.53
CA LEU A 298 -5.66 15.71 -35.00
C LEU A 298 -6.27 14.82 -36.08
N LEU A 299 -7.33 14.11 -35.74
CA LEU A 299 -8.04 13.18 -36.62
C LEU A 299 -9.19 13.87 -37.38
N SER A 300 -9.66 13.25 -38.45
CA SER A 300 -10.75 13.84 -39.28
C SER A 300 -12.04 14.19 -38.50
N PRO A 301 -12.48 13.40 -37.51
CA PRO A 301 -13.65 13.75 -36.70
C PRO A 301 -13.44 15.03 -35.85
N GLU A 302 -12.23 15.22 -35.29
CA GLU A 302 -11.83 16.38 -34.49
C GLU A 302 -11.79 17.64 -35.36
N ILE A 303 -11.18 17.55 -36.54
CA ILE A 303 -11.15 18.65 -37.55
C ILE A 303 -12.59 19.08 -37.92
N ALA A 304 -13.52 18.15 -38.01
CA ALA A 304 -14.92 18.45 -38.31
C ALA A 304 -15.63 19.26 -37.22
N LEU A 305 -15.14 19.20 -35.97
CA LEU A 305 -15.61 20.01 -34.84
C LEU A 305 -14.87 21.35 -34.72
N SER A 306 -13.90 21.61 -35.60
CA SER A 306 -13.04 22.81 -35.58
C SER A 306 -12.06 22.81 -34.40
N ASP A 307 -11.69 21.66 -33.95
CA ASP A 307 -10.66 21.48 -32.97
C ASP A 307 -9.34 22.13 -33.46
N ALA A 308 -8.69 22.83 -32.53
CA ALA A 308 -7.59 23.72 -32.86
C ALA A 308 -6.25 23.00 -33.14
N GLY A 309 -6.14 21.73 -32.81
CA GLY A 309 -4.92 20.95 -32.90
C GLY A 309 -3.80 21.45 -31.99
N PRO A 310 -2.71 20.71 -31.89
CA PRO A 310 -1.70 20.89 -30.83
C PRO A 310 -0.97 22.24 -30.97
N ALA A 311 -1.35 23.20 -30.15
CA ALA A 311 -0.49 24.34 -29.87
C ALA A 311 0.52 23.94 -28.82
N ASN A 312 1.68 23.42 -29.22
CA ASN A 312 2.74 22.84 -28.39
C ASN A 312 2.42 21.45 -27.79
N GLY A 313 1.42 20.72 -28.32
CA GLY A 313 1.04 19.41 -27.84
C GLY A 313 0.16 19.43 -26.57
N LEU A 314 -0.23 20.61 -26.11
CA LEU A 314 -1.10 20.82 -24.96
C LEU A 314 -2.37 21.49 -25.49
N ASN A 315 -3.44 20.81 -25.64
CA ASN A 315 -4.79 21.31 -25.97
C ASN A 315 -5.77 20.15 -26.14
N GLY A 316 -5.50 19.05 -25.45
CA GLY A 316 -6.44 17.94 -25.41
C GLY A 316 -7.66 18.30 -24.56
N GLU A 317 -8.80 17.76 -24.88
CA GLU A 317 -10.10 18.01 -24.23
C GLU A 317 -10.52 16.85 -23.32
N LEU A 318 -9.74 15.77 -23.22
CA LEU A 318 -10.15 14.56 -22.51
C LEU A 318 -10.51 14.83 -21.04
N SER A 319 -9.75 15.70 -20.34
CA SER A 319 -10.01 16.04 -18.94
C SER A 319 -11.34 16.75 -18.70
N GLU A 320 -11.88 17.44 -19.71
CA GLU A 320 -13.17 18.11 -19.63
C GLU A 320 -14.32 17.11 -19.58
N TYR A 321 -14.16 15.96 -20.24
CA TYR A 321 -15.17 14.92 -20.37
C TYR A 321 -15.12 13.86 -19.29
N ILE A 322 -13.98 13.67 -18.60
CA ILE A 322 -13.89 12.73 -17.46
C ILE A 322 -14.41 13.41 -16.20
N ASN A 323 -15.58 12.99 -15.75
CA ASN A 323 -16.19 13.48 -14.52
C ASN A 323 -15.91 12.53 -13.36
N VAL A 324 -15.64 13.11 -12.18
CA VAL A 324 -15.29 12.41 -10.96
C VAL A 324 -16.27 12.80 -9.85
N PHE A 325 -16.56 11.85 -8.97
CA PHE A 325 -17.28 12.02 -7.71
C PHE A 325 -16.55 11.30 -6.60
N THR A 326 -16.38 11.95 -5.44
CA THR A 326 -15.67 11.39 -4.29
C THR A 326 -16.52 11.41 -3.05
N TRP A 327 -16.35 10.41 -2.17
CA TRP A 327 -17.08 10.28 -0.92
C TRP A 327 -16.23 9.61 0.17
N GLY A 328 -16.64 9.82 1.43
CA GLY A 328 -16.07 9.07 2.54
C GLY A 328 -16.70 7.67 2.58
N ASP A 329 -15.96 6.67 2.12
CA ASP A 329 -16.41 5.27 2.07
C ASP A 329 -16.13 4.61 3.44
N THR A 330 -17.11 4.66 4.33
CA THR A 330 -16.93 4.28 5.75
C THR A 330 -16.76 2.78 5.98
N ASN A 331 -17.18 1.96 5.03
CA ASN A 331 -17.14 0.50 5.10
C ASN A 331 -16.25 -0.15 4.03
N SER A 332 -15.52 0.67 3.25
CA SER A 332 -14.59 0.27 2.18
C SER A 332 -15.20 -0.64 1.10
N ASN A 333 -16.52 -0.51 0.85
CA ASN A 333 -17.20 -1.37 -0.10
C ASN A 333 -17.19 -0.85 -1.56
N GLY A 334 -16.77 0.41 -1.79
CA GLY A 334 -16.73 1.07 -3.09
C GLY A 334 -18.12 1.45 -3.63
N VAL A 335 -19.13 1.49 -2.75
CA VAL A 335 -20.50 1.94 -3.04
C VAL A 335 -20.75 3.22 -2.25
N TYR A 336 -21.40 4.20 -2.86
CA TYR A 336 -21.82 5.40 -2.15
C TYR A 336 -23.10 5.12 -1.37
N ASP A 337 -22.99 4.78 -0.09
CA ASP A 337 -24.12 4.39 0.75
C ASP A 337 -24.90 5.59 1.28
N THR A 338 -26.12 5.34 1.80
CA THR A 338 -27.05 6.42 2.22
C THR A 338 -26.62 7.19 3.46
N ASP A 339 -25.71 6.65 4.24
CA ASP A 339 -25.12 7.24 5.45
C ASP A 339 -23.73 7.86 5.21
N GLU A 340 -23.28 7.87 3.97
CA GLU A 340 -21.99 8.44 3.59
C GLU A 340 -22.12 9.85 3.01
N SER A 341 -21.06 10.62 3.17
CA SER A 341 -21.00 12.02 2.73
C SER A 341 -20.14 12.18 1.47
N SER A 342 -20.61 12.99 0.53
CA SER A 342 -19.79 13.39 -0.62
C SER A 342 -18.64 14.31 -0.17
N LEU A 343 -17.47 14.12 -0.76
CA LEU A 343 -16.29 14.96 -0.56
C LEU A 343 -16.11 15.98 -1.70
N GLY A 344 -16.47 15.61 -2.92
CA GLY A 344 -16.36 16.49 -4.07
C GLY A 344 -16.87 15.89 -5.37
N SER A 345 -17.00 16.72 -6.41
CA SER A 345 -17.31 16.29 -7.77
C SER A 345 -16.90 17.34 -8.77
N GLY A 346 -16.55 16.92 -9.98
CA GLY A 346 -16.20 17.81 -11.09
C GLY A 346 -15.55 17.06 -12.23
N SER A 347 -15.20 17.78 -13.30
CA SER A 347 -14.33 17.22 -14.34
C SER A 347 -12.88 17.16 -13.84
N LEU A 348 -12.07 16.27 -14.41
CA LEU A 348 -10.64 16.17 -14.08
C LEU A 348 -9.91 17.50 -14.29
N LEU A 349 -10.30 18.26 -15.30
CA LEU A 349 -9.76 19.60 -15.56
C LEU A 349 -9.84 20.49 -14.31
N ASN A 350 -10.98 20.46 -13.61
CA ASN A 350 -11.28 21.35 -12.49
C ASN A 350 -11.08 20.72 -11.12
N LEU A 351 -10.72 19.44 -11.05
CA LEU A 351 -10.54 18.74 -9.78
C LEU A 351 -9.18 19.09 -9.19
N GLU A 352 -9.13 19.83 -8.08
CA GLU A 352 -7.89 20.21 -7.39
C GLU A 352 -7.55 19.27 -6.23
N SER A 353 -8.58 18.73 -5.60
CA SER A 353 -8.41 17.73 -4.53
C SER A 353 -9.52 16.69 -4.56
N ILE A 354 -9.18 15.49 -4.10
CA ILE A 354 -10.13 14.39 -3.89
C ILE A 354 -10.67 14.44 -2.47
N MET A 355 -9.85 14.85 -1.51
CA MET A 355 -10.19 14.95 -0.10
C MET A 355 -9.36 16.04 0.58
N SER A 356 -10.02 16.82 1.45
CA SER A 356 -9.38 17.77 2.34
C SER A 356 -9.87 17.55 3.77
N MET A 357 -8.97 17.13 4.64
CA MET A 357 -9.16 17.07 6.10
C MET A 357 -8.19 18.07 6.71
N ASP A 358 -8.66 19.22 7.09
CA ASP A 358 -7.86 20.36 7.50
C ASP A 358 -8.57 21.20 8.58
N SER A 359 -8.01 22.35 8.91
CA SER A 359 -8.59 23.21 9.94
C SER A 359 -9.90 23.87 9.54
N GLU A 360 -10.22 23.95 8.26
CA GLU A 360 -11.49 24.51 7.78
C GLU A 360 -12.61 23.48 7.82
N SER A 361 -12.31 22.21 7.52
CA SER A 361 -13.25 21.10 7.65
C SER A 361 -13.45 20.65 9.09
N ASP A 362 -12.56 21.03 10.02
CA ASP A 362 -12.49 20.53 11.40
C ASP A 362 -12.38 18.99 11.46
N GLU A 363 -11.82 18.37 10.41
CA GLU A 363 -11.56 16.93 10.28
C GLU A 363 -10.06 16.64 10.25
N PHE A 364 -9.68 15.50 10.80
CA PHE A 364 -8.30 14.99 10.77
C PHE A 364 -8.26 13.46 10.90
N LEU A 365 -7.18 12.88 10.44
CA LEU A 365 -6.88 11.46 10.67
C LEU A 365 -6.44 11.28 12.13
N VAL A 366 -7.17 10.46 12.86
CA VAL A 366 -6.76 10.03 14.20
C VAL A 366 -5.71 8.93 14.05
N SER A 367 -4.60 9.04 14.77
CA SER A 367 -3.55 8.02 14.72
C SER A 367 -4.10 6.62 14.99
N THR A 368 -3.59 5.63 14.25
CA THR A 368 -4.06 4.23 14.28
C THR A 368 -5.47 3.98 13.70
N THR A 369 -6.08 4.99 13.06
CA THR A 369 -7.33 4.79 12.30
C THR A 369 -7.07 4.89 10.80
N THR A 370 -7.94 4.26 10.02
CA THR A 370 -7.91 4.30 8.57
C THR A 370 -9.04 5.18 8.05
N LYS A 371 -8.73 6.06 7.09
CA LYS A 371 -9.73 6.81 6.34
C LYS A 371 -9.87 6.20 4.96
N TYR A 372 -11.06 5.74 4.62
CA TYR A 372 -11.37 5.24 3.29
C TYR A 372 -12.05 6.31 2.46
N ILE A 373 -11.60 6.43 1.21
CA ILE A 373 -12.10 7.39 0.23
C ILE A 373 -12.55 6.60 -0.99
N GLY A 374 -13.84 6.67 -1.28
CA GLY A 374 -14.39 6.18 -2.53
C GLY A 374 -14.26 7.25 -3.61
N LEU A 375 -13.93 6.83 -4.83
CA LEU A 375 -13.88 7.66 -6.01
C LEU A 375 -14.58 6.94 -7.16
N ALA A 376 -15.54 7.61 -7.80
CA ALA A 376 -16.14 7.17 -9.06
C ALA A 376 -15.75 8.11 -10.18
N TRP A 377 -15.53 7.57 -11.38
CA TRP A 377 -15.27 8.34 -12.59
C TRP A 377 -16.13 7.85 -13.75
N CYS A 378 -16.35 8.73 -14.72
CA CYS A 378 -17.13 8.46 -15.92
C CYS A 378 -16.61 9.28 -17.10
N ALA A 379 -16.38 8.65 -18.23
CA ALA A 379 -16.16 9.31 -19.52
C ALA A 379 -17.51 9.78 -20.08
N GLY A 380 -17.92 10.98 -19.65
CA GLY A 380 -19.23 11.55 -19.88
C GLY A 380 -19.87 12.10 -18.60
N THR A 381 -21.18 12.16 -18.57
CA THR A 381 -21.94 12.66 -17.41
C THR A 381 -22.05 11.59 -16.32
N LEU A 382 -21.45 11.85 -15.17
CA LEU A 382 -21.52 11.00 -13.98
C LEU A 382 -22.75 11.36 -13.13
N THR A 383 -23.54 10.36 -12.75
CA THR A 383 -24.67 10.51 -11.83
C THR A 383 -24.42 9.68 -10.58
N PRO A 384 -24.15 10.31 -9.42
CA PRO A 384 -24.03 9.60 -8.15
C PRO A 384 -25.41 9.08 -7.71
N ASN A 385 -25.46 7.81 -7.31
CA ASN A 385 -26.69 7.17 -6.81
C ASN A 385 -26.37 6.51 -5.47
N GLN A 386 -26.95 7.01 -4.37
CA GLN A 386 -26.78 6.40 -3.06
C GLN A 386 -27.38 4.99 -3.01
N GLY A 387 -26.61 4.04 -2.48
CA GLY A 387 -27.01 2.65 -2.30
C GLY A 387 -27.16 1.85 -3.60
N SER A 388 -26.69 2.37 -4.73
CA SER A 388 -26.73 1.69 -6.02
C SER A 388 -25.55 2.08 -6.92
N ALA A 389 -25.40 1.39 -8.05
CA ALA A 389 -24.35 1.67 -9.02
C ALA A 389 -24.44 3.11 -9.57
N PHE A 390 -23.29 3.71 -9.86
CA PHE A 390 -23.18 5.00 -10.49
C PHE A 390 -23.76 4.95 -11.92
N GLY A 391 -24.44 6.04 -12.31
CA GLY A 391 -24.85 6.22 -13.69
C GLY A 391 -23.75 6.91 -14.49
N CYS A 392 -23.41 6.38 -15.66
CA CYS A 392 -22.49 7.01 -16.61
C CYS A 392 -23.15 7.15 -17.97
N ASN A 393 -23.17 8.38 -18.50
CA ASN A 393 -23.75 8.67 -19.81
C ASN A 393 -22.72 9.35 -20.70
N GLY A 394 -22.20 8.64 -21.67
CA GLY A 394 -21.20 9.13 -22.62
C GLY A 394 -21.75 9.98 -23.78
N ALA A 395 -23.06 10.21 -23.85
CA ALA A 395 -23.65 10.91 -25.00
C ALA A 395 -23.21 12.38 -25.16
N GLY A 396 -22.67 12.99 -24.12
CA GLY A 396 -22.13 14.36 -24.14
C GLY A 396 -20.66 14.43 -24.52
N MET A 397 -19.93 13.32 -24.56
CA MET A 397 -18.54 13.31 -25.00
C MET A 397 -18.47 13.40 -26.52
N LEU A 398 -17.81 14.41 -27.01
CA LEU A 398 -17.68 14.66 -28.44
C LEU A 398 -16.41 14.03 -29.01
N ASN A 399 -16.25 14.11 -30.33
CA ASN A 399 -15.06 13.57 -30.99
C ASN A 399 -13.84 14.49 -30.92
N ASP A 400 -13.93 15.66 -30.30
CA ASP A 400 -12.82 16.59 -30.08
C ASP A 400 -11.80 16.03 -29.05
N ALA A 401 -12.18 15.10 -28.23
CA ALA A 401 -11.26 14.37 -27.32
C ALA A 401 -10.76 13.04 -27.90
N GLN A 402 -10.94 12.81 -29.20
CA GLN A 402 -10.49 11.56 -29.83
C GLN A 402 -8.98 11.58 -30.03
N SER A 403 -8.26 10.61 -29.58
CA SER A 403 -6.79 10.49 -29.53
C SER A 403 -6.07 11.30 -28.45
N ASP A 404 -6.78 12.09 -27.68
CA ASP A 404 -6.19 12.84 -26.57
C ASP A 404 -5.74 11.95 -25.42
N SER A 405 -4.85 12.50 -24.61
CA SER A 405 -4.44 11.90 -23.36
C SER A 405 -4.37 12.92 -22.23
N PHE A 406 -4.76 12.49 -21.06
CA PHE A 406 -4.66 13.27 -19.82
C PHE A 406 -3.77 12.56 -18.82
N SER A 407 -2.89 13.30 -18.18
CA SER A 407 -2.10 12.84 -17.05
C SER A 407 -2.19 13.82 -15.88
N ALA A 408 -2.11 13.29 -14.66
CA ALA A 408 -2.03 14.07 -13.43
C ALA A 408 -1.28 13.29 -12.36
N SER A 409 -0.72 14.00 -11.37
CA SER A 409 -0.26 13.40 -10.14
C SER A 409 -1.37 13.39 -9.09
N LEU A 410 -1.43 12.33 -8.30
CA LEU A 410 -2.23 12.26 -7.10
C LEU A 410 -1.28 12.19 -5.90
N THR A 411 -1.29 13.25 -5.09
CA THR A 411 -0.40 13.39 -3.94
C THR A 411 -1.19 13.25 -2.65
N ALA A 412 -0.80 12.27 -1.83
CA ALA A 412 -1.24 12.18 -0.45
C ALA A 412 -0.28 12.98 0.43
N TYR A 413 -0.81 13.93 1.19
CA TYR A 413 -0.05 14.80 2.08
C TYR A 413 -0.63 14.73 3.48
N ALA A 414 0.22 14.65 4.50
CA ALA A 414 -0.21 14.68 5.88
C ALA A 414 0.67 15.61 6.73
N GLU A 415 0.03 16.37 7.64
CA GLU A 415 0.71 17.26 8.54
C GLU A 415 0.11 17.18 9.95
N GLN A 416 0.97 17.23 10.98
CA GLN A 416 0.53 17.07 12.36
C GLN A 416 -0.49 18.12 12.78
N VAL A 417 -1.60 17.70 13.40
CA VAL A 417 -2.66 18.57 13.92
C VAL A 417 -2.16 19.44 15.10
N ARG A 418 -1.30 18.87 15.95
CA ARG A 418 -0.87 19.54 17.17
C ARG A 418 -0.10 20.83 16.89
N ASN A 419 -0.61 21.96 17.41
CA ASN A 419 -0.09 23.30 17.20
C ASN A 419 -0.20 23.83 15.77
N ASN A 420 -1.03 23.24 14.93
CA ASN A 420 -1.22 23.57 13.53
C ASN A 420 -2.68 23.93 13.18
N GLY A 421 -3.36 24.65 14.03
CA GLY A 421 -4.79 24.96 13.87
C GLY A 421 -5.16 25.92 12.73
N GLN A 422 -4.25 26.19 11.79
CA GLN A 422 -4.51 27.02 10.60
C GLN A 422 -4.08 26.35 9.29
N PHE A 423 -3.76 25.08 9.35
CA PHE A 423 -3.41 24.31 8.17
C PHE A 423 -4.63 24.18 7.23
N THR A 424 -4.42 24.42 5.94
CA THR A 424 -5.42 24.16 4.88
C THR A 424 -4.78 23.39 3.75
N CYS A 425 -5.54 22.46 3.17
CA CYS A 425 -5.08 21.69 2.01
C CYS A 425 -4.81 22.55 0.78
N GLU A 426 -5.55 23.64 0.61
CA GLU A 426 -5.35 24.62 -0.49
C GLU A 426 -3.98 25.33 -0.40
N GLY A 427 -3.41 25.45 0.80
CA GLY A 427 -2.12 26.08 1.04
C GLY A 427 -0.91 25.16 0.93
N VAL A 428 -1.08 23.91 0.56
CA VAL A 428 0.02 22.96 0.46
C VAL A 428 0.88 23.23 -0.77
N ASP A 429 2.14 23.57 -0.54
CA ASP A 429 3.14 23.72 -1.60
C ASP A 429 3.84 22.37 -1.83
N LEU A 430 3.55 21.74 -2.95
CA LEU A 430 4.13 20.45 -3.34
C LEU A 430 5.56 20.59 -3.92
N ASN A 431 6.03 21.83 -4.17
CA ASN A 431 7.35 22.14 -4.70
C ASN A 431 8.18 23.00 -3.73
N PRO A 432 8.52 22.56 -2.53
CA PRO A 432 9.18 23.38 -1.52
C PRO A 432 10.62 23.84 -1.88
N GLY A 433 11.04 23.66 -3.11
CA GLY A 433 12.36 24.06 -3.64
C GLY A 433 12.34 25.20 -4.66
N GLU A 434 11.20 25.63 -5.17
CA GLU A 434 11.09 26.82 -6.00
C GLU A 434 10.84 28.05 -5.12
N THR A 435 11.88 28.85 -4.90
CA THR A 435 11.72 30.18 -4.32
C THR A 435 10.86 31.03 -5.28
N ILE A 436 9.66 31.37 -4.85
CA ILE A 436 8.86 32.37 -5.54
C ILE A 436 9.65 33.70 -5.46
N ASP A 437 10.31 34.07 -6.56
CA ASP A 437 10.84 35.44 -6.70
C ASP A 437 9.64 36.39 -6.76
N ASN A 438 9.44 37.15 -5.67
CA ASN A 438 8.52 38.28 -5.60
C ASN A 438 9.04 39.48 -6.39
#